data_8c4c2dab46aea383efe4d42bde07ea75
#
_entry.id   8c4c2dab46aea383efe4d42bde07ea75
#
_cell.length_a   1.000
_cell.length_b   1.000
_cell.length_c   1.000
_cell.angle_alpha   90.00
_cell.angle_beta   90.00
_cell.angle_gamma   90.00
#
_symmetry.space_group_name_H-M   'P 1'
#
loop_
_entity.id
_entity.type
_entity.pdbx_description
1 polymer ?
#
loop_
_entity_poly.entity_id
_entity_poly.type
_entity_poly.pdbx_seq_one_letter_code
_entity_poly.pdbx_strand_id
1 'polypeptide(L)'
;MRLVIATDEKKFFRQFLEILRSIPPLTKLRNRELDILAAMMYYNYLYKDLDDDIRGRVLNSKATKKDVREMLGMSQDVYNNNMSIIRRTGLIEKSGRLADALQVFPGTSYKMEFHFNIEKDVLR
;
A
#
# COMPACT_ATOMS: atom_id res chain seq x y z
N MET A 1 -1.85 17.78 -19.91
CA MET A 1 -0.50 17.59 -19.35
C MET A 1 -0.30 16.12 -18.98
N ARG A 2 0.86 15.62 -19.27
CA ARG A 2 1.20 14.23 -18.98
C ARG A 2 2.52 14.19 -18.22
N LEU A 3 2.51 13.55 -17.06
CA LEU A 3 3.70 13.36 -16.25
C LEU A 3 4.11 11.88 -16.33
N VAL A 4 5.39 11.67 -16.55
CA VAL A 4 5.96 10.32 -16.61
C VAL A 4 7.01 10.19 -15.52
N ILE A 5 6.86 9.16 -14.67
CA ILE A 5 7.78 8.88 -13.58
C ILE A 5 8.47 7.57 -13.89
N ALA A 6 9.80 7.60 -14.02
CA ALA A 6 10.59 6.40 -14.18
C ALA A 6 10.74 5.71 -12.83
N THR A 7 10.48 4.41 -12.79
CA THR A 7 10.52 3.65 -11.55
C THR A 7 10.86 2.19 -11.83
N ASP A 8 10.96 1.40 -10.77
CA ASP A 8 11.09 -0.06 -10.86
C ASP A 8 10.04 -0.73 -9.96
N GLU A 9 9.93 -2.06 -10.04
CA GLU A 9 8.91 -2.79 -9.31
C GLU A 9 8.93 -2.54 -7.79
N LYS A 10 10.12 -2.48 -7.19
CA LYS A 10 10.23 -2.27 -5.74
C LYS A 10 9.84 -0.85 -5.33
N LYS A 11 10.28 0.13 -6.10
CA LYS A 11 10.06 1.55 -5.77
C LYS A 11 8.66 2.02 -6.11
N PHE A 12 8.04 1.37 -7.08
CA PHE A 12 6.73 1.79 -7.60
C PHE A 12 5.69 1.93 -6.48
N PHE A 13 5.56 0.94 -5.61
CA PHE A 13 4.49 0.93 -4.61
C PHE A 13 4.63 2.06 -3.60
N ARG A 14 5.86 2.36 -3.19
CA ARG A 14 6.10 3.47 -2.27
C ARG A 14 5.81 4.82 -2.93
N GLN A 15 6.18 4.98 -4.19
CA GLN A 15 5.86 6.16 -4.97
C GLN A 15 4.36 6.31 -5.20
N PHE A 16 3.67 5.21 -5.47
CA PHE A 16 2.21 5.18 -5.60
C PHE A 16 1.56 5.72 -4.33
N LEU A 17 1.96 5.23 -3.17
CA LEU A 17 1.43 5.70 -1.89
C LEU A 17 1.79 7.15 -1.62
N GLU A 18 2.99 7.58 -1.99
CA GLU A 18 3.42 8.96 -1.81
C GLU A 18 2.52 9.93 -2.57
N ILE A 19 2.15 9.58 -3.80
CA ILE A 19 1.25 10.40 -4.60
C ILE A 19 -0.13 10.50 -3.95
N LEU A 20 -0.62 9.41 -3.35
CA LEU A 20 -1.95 9.32 -2.77
C LEU A 20 -2.01 9.67 -1.29
N ARG A 21 -0.89 10.04 -0.66
CA ARG A 21 -0.84 10.19 0.80
C ARG A 21 -1.72 11.29 1.36
N SER A 22 -2.15 12.23 0.53
CA SER A 22 -3.08 13.27 0.95
C SER A 22 -4.53 12.80 1.01
N ILE A 23 -4.82 11.58 0.52
CA ILE A 23 -6.18 11.04 0.45
C ILE A 23 -6.43 10.14 1.67
N PRO A 24 -7.51 10.38 2.44
CA PRO A 24 -7.85 9.51 3.57
C PRO A 24 -8.12 8.08 3.10
N PRO A 25 -7.76 7.05 3.87
CA PRO A 25 -7.15 7.11 5.20
C PRO A 25 -5.62 7.20 5.19
N LEU A 26 -4.97 7.29 4.02
CA LEU A 26 -3.50 7.37 3.92
C LEU A 26 -2.92 8.59 4.63
N THR A 27 -3.69 9.67 4.73
CA THR A 27 -3.28 10.88 5.46
C THR A 27 -2.95 10.61 6.92
N LYS A 28 -3.49 9.54 7.49
CA LYS A 28 -3.27 9.17 8.90
C LYS A 28 -1.99 8.40 9.11
N LEU A 29 -1.32 8.00 8.04
CA LEU A 29 -0.13 7.18 8.09
C LEU A 29 1.13 8.03 7.97
N ARG A 30 2.15 7.65 8.74
CA ARG A 30 3.47 8.27 8.68
C ARG A 30 4.37 7.46 7.75
N ASN A 31 5.60 7.94 7.56
CA ASN A 31 6.52 7.32 6.62
C ASN A 31 6.76 5.83 6.90
N ARG A 32 6.89 5.43 8.16
CA ARG A 32 7.13 4.02 8.51
C ARG A 32 5.95 3.13 8.17
N GLU A 33 4.73 3.58 8.45
CA GLU A 33 3.53 2.83 8.08
C GLU A 33 3.39 2.74 6.56
N LEU A 34 3.70 3.82 5.84
CA LEU A 34 3.68 3.80 4.39
C LEU A 34 4.75 2.87 3.81
N ASP A 35 5.92 2.80 4.43
CA ASP A 35 6.97 1.87 4.01
C ASP A 35 6.52 0.41 4.15
N ILE A 36 5.88 0.08 5.28
CA ILE A 36 5.34 -1.27 5.50
C ILE A 36 4.24 -1.57 4.48
N LEU A 37 3.32 -0.63 4.29
CA LEU A 37 2.21 -0.81 3.37
C LEU A 37 2.71 -1.02 1.94
N ALA A 38 3.70 -0.24 1.52
CA ALA A 38 4.32 -0.40 0.20
C ALA A 38 4.98 -1.78 0.05
N ALA A 39 5.68 -2.25 1.08
CA ALA A 39 6.28 -3.58 1.07
C ALA A 39 5.21 -4.67 0.98
N MET A 40 4.11 -4.52 1.70
CA MET A 40 2.99 -5.46 1.61
C MET A 40 2.38 -5.47 0.21
N MET A 41 2.22 -4.31 -0.41
CA MET A 41 1.72 -4.21 -1.78
C MET A 41 2.68 -4.88 -2.77
N TYR A 42 3.97 -4.74 -2.56
CA TYR A 42 4.98 -5.39 -3.39
C TYR A 42 4.87 -6.92 -3.30
N TYR A 43 4.77 -7.47 -2.10
CA TYR A 43 4.58 -8.92 -1.93
C TYR A 43 3.23 -9.38 -2.47
N ASN A 44 2.19 -8.59 -2.30
CA ASN A 44 0.89 -8.87 -2.91
C ASN A 44 1.02 -9.00 -4.43
N TYR A 45 1.79 -8.12 -5.04
CA TYR A 45 2.09 -8.16 -6.47
C TYR A 45 2.90 -9.42 -6.85
N LEU A 46 3.91 -9.77 -6.06
CA LEU A 46 4.70 -10.99 -6.32
C LEU A 46 3.84 -12.24 -6.28
N TYR A 47 2.81 -12.26 -5.46
CA TYR A 47 1.90 -13.40 -5.31
C TYR A 47 0.62 -13.25 -6.13
N LYS A 48 0.64 -12.43 -7.17
CA LYS A 48 -0.55 -12.10 -7.97
C LYS A 48 -1.25 -13.30 -8.61
N ASP A 49 -0.53 -14.39 -8.82
CA ASP A 49 -1.09 -15.60 -9.44
C ASP A 49 -1.86 -16.48 -8.45
N LEU A 50 -1.80 -16.18 -7.17
CA LEU A 50 -2.58 -16.88 -6.15
C LEU A 50 -3.98 -16.28 -6.08
N ASP A 51 -4.95 -17.12 -5.70
CA ASP A 51 -6.30 -16.65 -5.39
C ASP A 51 -6.26 -15.59 -4.30
N ASP A 52 -7.21 -14.67 -4.34
CA ASP A 52 -7.26 -13.54 -3.43
C ASP A 52 -7.19 -13.94 -1.96
N ASP A 53 -7.98 -14.94 -1.55
CA ASP A 53 -7.99 -15.43 -0.16
C ASP A 53 -6.66 -16.05 0.24
N ILE A 54 -6.08 -16.84 -0.64
CA ILE A 54 -4.79 -17.50 -0.41
C ILE A 54 -3.70 -16.44 -0.30
N ARG A 55 -3.72 -15.46 -1.19
CA ARG A 55 -2.76 -14.36 -1.19
C ARG A 55 -2.80 -13.58 0.12
N GLY A 56 -4.00 -13.28 0.63
CA GLY A 56 -4.16 -12.62 1.92
C GLY A 56 -3.54 -13.42 3.07
N ARG A 57 -3.76 -14.73 3.08
CA ARG A 57 -3.17 -15.61 4.10
C ARG A 57 -1.65 -15.66 4.01
N VAL A 58 -1.10 -15.69 2.80
CA VAL A 58 0.35 -15.67 2.59
C VAL A 58 0.94 -14.35 3.08
N LEU A 59 0.29 -13.24 2.80
CA LEU A 59 0.74 -11.93 3.31
C LEU A 59 0.73 -11.86 4.83
N ASN A 60 -0.19 -12.56 5.47
CA ASN A 60 -0.30 -12.59 6.93
C ASN A 60 0.57 -13.66 7.57
N SER A 61 1.32 -14.43 6.79
CA SER A 61 2.17 -15.50 7.31
C SER A 61 3.41 -14.95 8.02
N LYS A 62 3.97 -15.78 8.90
CA LYS A 62 5.20 -15.43 9.61
C LYS A 62 6.35 -15.19 8.63
N ALA A 63 6.42 -15.96 7.56
CA ALA A 63 7.49 -15.85 6.56
C ALA A 63 7.44 -14.50 5.87
N THR A 64 6.27 -14.07 5.40
CA THR A 64 6.12 -12.78 4.73
C THR A 64 6.40 -11.62 5.69
N LYS A 65 5.90 -11.71 6.92
CA LYS A 65 6.16 -10.69 7.95
C LYS A 65 7.65 -10.53 8.21
N LYS A 66 8.38 -11.65 8.28
CA LYS A 66 9.82 -11.63 8.46
C LYS A 66 10.51 -10.99 7.25
N ASP A 67 10.10 -11.35 6.04
CA ASP A 67 10.67 -10.80 4.82
C ASP A 67 10.48 -9.27 4.76
N VAL A 68 9.30 -8.79 5.11
CA VAL A 68 9.03 -7.35 5.17
C VAL A 68 9.91 -6.65 6.20
N ARG A 69 10.01 -7.23 7.40
CA ARG A 69 10.87 -6.65 8.45
C ARG A 69 12.33 -6.58 8.03
N GLU A 70 12.84 -7.63 7.41
CA GLU A 70 14.22 -7.67 6.92
C GLU A 70 14.45 -6.65 5.80
N MET A 71 13.50 -6.57 4.87
CA MET A 71 13.56 -5.58 3.79
C MET A 71 13.66 -4.16 4.34
N LEU A 72 12.94 -3.85 5.40
CA LEU A 72 12.83 -2.51 5.97
C LEU A 72 13.79 -2.26 7.13
N GLY A 73 14.54 -3.29 7.55
CA GLY A 73 15.44 -3.16 8.69
C GLY A 73 14.70 -2.89 10.00
N MET A 74 13.52 -3.46 10.19
CA MET A 74 12.69 -3.24 11.38
C MET A 74 12.77 -4.40 12.36
N SER A 75 12.79 -4.08 13.66
CA SER A 75 12.58 -5.09 14.69
C SER A 75 11.13 -5.57 14.68
N GLN A 76 10.89 -6.72 15.30
CA GLN A 76 9.54 -7.26 15.41
C GLN A 76 8.59 -6.31 16.15
N ASP A 77 9.06 -5.68 17.22
CA ASP A 77 8.24 -4.76 18.01
C ASP A 77 7.84 -3.52 17.20
N VAL A 78 8.80 -2.93 16.50
CA VAL A 78 8.52 -1.75 15.64
C VAL A 78 7.54 -2.13 14.54
N TYR A 79 7.74 -3.28 13.91
CA TYR A 79 6.84 -3.76 12.87
C TYR A 79 5.42 -3.96 13.42
N ASN A 80 5.29 -4.66 14.54
CA ASN A 80 3.98 -4.95 15.13
C ASN A 80 3.23 -3.68 15.54
N ASN A 81 3.93 -2.71 16.12
CA ASN A 81 3.33 -1.44 16.51
C ASN A 81 2.80 -0.67 15.29
N ASN A 82 3.59 -0.61 14.23
CA ASN A 82 3.17 0.06 13.00
C ASN A 82 2.05 -0.67 12.28
N MET A 83 2.10 -2.00 12.26
CA MET A 83 1.02 -2.81 11.67
C MET A 83 -0.30 -2.61 12.39
N SER A 84 -0.26 -2.46 13.69
CA SER A 84 -1.45 -2.16 14.50
C SER A 84 -2.11 -0.87 14.04
N ILE A 85 -1.32 0.16 13.76
CA ILE A 85 -1.81 1.44 13.26
C ILE A 85 -2.45 1.27 11.86
N ILE A 86 -1.77 0.56 10.97
CA ILE A 86 -2.27 0.32 9.61
C ILE A 86 -3.60 -0.44 9.64
N ARG A 87 -3.70 -1.47 10.47
CA ARG A 87 -4.91 -2.29 10.58
C ARG A 87 -6.13 -1.48 11.03
N ARG A 88 -5.93 -0.47 11.87
CA ARG A 88 -7.03 0.40 12.31
C ARG A 88 -7.61 1.24 11.18
N THR A 89 -6.87 1.46 10.12
CA THR A 89 -7.36 2.21 8.96
C THR A 89 -8.24 1.38 8.04
N GLY A 90 -8.23 0.06 8.18
CA GLY A 90 -8.93 -0.85 7.28
C GLY A 90 -8.18 -1.14 5.98
N LEU A 91 -6.99 -0.59 5.79
CA LEU A 91 -6.20 -0.82 4.57
C LEU A 91 -5.64 -2.24 4.49
N ILE A 92 -5.50 -2.91 5.65
CA ILE A 92 -5.19 -4.33 5.74
C ILE A 92 -6.30 -4.98 6.55
N GLU A 93 -6.97 -5.97 5.96
CA GLU A 93 -8.04 -6.70 6.62
C GLU A 93 -7.49 -7.69 7.64
N LYS A 94 -8.36 -8.19 8.52
CA LYS A 94 -7.96 -9.18 9.54
C LYS A 94 -7.33 -10.43 8.94
N SER A 95 -7.81 -10.84 7.77
CA SER A 95 -7.27 -12.00 7.04
C SER A 95 -5.86 -11.79 6.53
N GLY A 96 -5.39 -10.54 6.47
CA GLY A 96 -4.15 -10.15 5.85
C GLY A 96 -4.33 -9.61 4.43
N ARG A 97 -5.54 -9.71 3.89
CA ARG A 97 -5.85 -9.19 2.57
C ARG A 97 -5.76 -7.66 2.56
N LEU A 98 -5.13 -7.11 1.53
CA LEU A 98 -5.11 -5.66 1.33
C LEU A 98 -6.49 -5.18 0.85
N ALA A 99 -6.88 -3.99 1.25
CA ALA A 99 -8.10 -3.35 0.76
C ALA A 99 -8.08 -3.25 -0.76
N ASP A 100 -9.27 -3.20 -1.38
CA ASP A 100 -9.39 -3.20 -2.85
C ASP A 100 -8.58 -2.10 -3.52
N ALA A 101 -8.57 -0.90 -2.94
CA ALA A 101 -7.81 0.23 -3.49
C ALA A 101 -6.31 -0.03 -3.58
N LEU A 102 -5.79 -0.98 -2.80
CA LEU A 102 -4.38 -1.35 -2.78
C LEU A 102 -4.06 -2.60 -3.59
N GLN A 103 -5.06 -3.18 -4.26
CA GLN A 103 -4.87 -4.31 -5.15
C GLN A 103 -4.36 -3.77 -6.50
N VAL A 104 -3.07 -3.47 -6.55
CA VAL A 104 -2.44 -2.80 -7.68
C VAL A 104 -1.39 -3.74 -8.29
N PHE A 105 -1.57 -4.04 -9.57
CA PHE A 105 -0.74 -5.00 -10.28
C PHE A 105 -0.18 -4.34 -11.57
N PRO A 106 0.89 -3.56 -11.43
CA PRO A 106 1.46 -2.87 -12.59
C PRO A 106 2.06 -3.87 -13.59
N GLY A 107 1.90 -3.57 -14.87
CA GLY A 107 2.60 -4.29 -15.94
C GLY A 107 3.89 -3.53 -16.29
N THR A 108 4.09 -3.28 -17.59
CA THR A 108 5.23 -2.46 -18.04
C THR A 108 5.00 -0.97 -17.80
N SER A 109 3.76 -0.59 -17.55
CA SER A 109 3.39 0.79 -17.20
C SER A 109 2.16 0.79 -16.32
N TYR A 110 1.93 1.89 -15.63
CA TYR A 110 0.76 2.10 -14.80
C TYR A 110 0.31 3.54 -14.94
N LYS A 111 -0.97 3.74 -15.23
CA LYS A 111 -1.57 5.07 -15.37
C LYS A 111 -2.49 5.36 -14.22
N MET A 112 -2.45 6.60 -13.75
CA MET A 112 -3.38 7.11 -12.75
C MET A 112 -4.07 8.34 -13.31
N GLU A 113 -5.37 8.45 -13.06
CA GLU A 113 -6.16 9.60 -13.43
C GLU A 113 -6.73 10.27 -12.19
N PHE A 114 -6.67 11.59 -12.18
CA PHE A 114 -7.21 12.40 -11.09
C PHE A 114 -8.28 13.31 -11.64
N HIS A 115 -9.46 13.27 -11.05
CA HIS A 115 -10.59 14.10 -11.41
C HIS A 115 -10.91 15.02 -10.24
N PHE A 116 -10.90 16.30 -10.53
CA PHE A 116 -11.23 17.31 -9.54
C PHE A 116 -12.62 17.87 -9.84
N ASN A 117 -13.57 17.55 -8.97
CA ASN A 117 -14.91 18.12 -9.04
C ASN A 117 -14.90 19.40 -8.22
N ILE A 118 -15.00 20.52 -8.90
CA ILE A 118 -14.93 21.82 -8.25
C ILE A 118 -16.34 22.31 -8.00
N GLU A 119 -16.72 22.33 -6.71
CA GLU A 119 -17.97 22.92 -6.31
C GLU A 119 -17.85 24.42 -6.27
N LYS A 120 -18.72 25.09 -6.98
CA LYS A 120 -18.80 26.53 -7.00
C LYS A 120 -19.96 27.01 -6.17
N ASP A 121 -19.79 28.17 -5.58
CA ASP A 121 -20.90 28.78 -4.91
C ASP A 121 -21.46 27.93 -3.76
N VAL A 122 -20.57 27.24 -3.13
CA VAL A 122 -20.99 26.32 -2.09
C VAL A 122 -21.58 27.06 -0.91
N LEU A 123 -20.98 28.17 -0.57
CA LEU A 123 -21.43 28.98 0.55
C LEU A 123 -21.63 30.42 0.14
N ARG A 124 -22.53 30.97 0.76
CA ARG A 124 -22.84 32.35 0.55
C ARG A 124 -22.66 33.08 1.82
#